data_cfaebfadb157183801cad5dc8b9ccb84
#
_entry.id   cfaebfadb157183801cad5dc8b9ccb84
#
_cell.length_a   1.000
_cell.length_b   1.000
_cell.length_c   1.000
_cell.angle_alpha   90.00
_cell.angle_beta   90.00
_cell.angle_gamma   90.00
#
_symmetry.space_group_name_H-M   'P 1'
#
loop_
_entity.id
_entity.type
_entity.pdbx_description
1 polymer ?
#
loop_
_entity_poly.entity_id
_entity_poly.type
_entity_poly.pdbx_seq_one_letter_code
_entity_poly.pdbx_strand_id
1 'polypeptide(L)'
;MIPIKNKKKALEATIEEMRNFSFAYLDKYAPSKQQLKTYLLKKYLKSSIPTVKKKDISELINLVIEDLEKTKFISDKFYSESKAKSLIQRGSSINKIKNYLISKGIKDHHIKETINKIKENNEDQDFFSAIKVCKKKRI
;
A
#
# COMPACT_ATOMS: atom_id res chain seq x y z
N MET A 1 -24.47 -16.93 26.86
CA MET A 1 -24.36 -16.13 26.61
C MET A 1 -23.16 -15.56 26.21
N ILE A 2 -22.31 -15.55 26.73
CA ILE A 2 -21.25 -14.92 26.44
C ILE A 2 -20.47 -15.32 25.30
N PRO A 3 -20.47 -16.50 24.84
CA PRO A 3 -19.73 -16.91 23.69
C PRO A 3 -20.07 -16.13 22.45
N ILE A 4 -21.13 -15.39 22.51
CA ILE A 4 -21.50 -14.55 21.41
C ILE A 4 -20.43 -13.60 21.01
N LYS A 5 -19.67 -13.11 21.93
CA LYS A 5 -18.60 -12.19 21.61
C LYS A 5 -17.53 -12.81 20.71
N ASN A 6 -17.45 -14.11 20.66
CA ASN A 6 -16.50 -14.78 19.80
C ASN A 6 -17.07 -15.03 18.42
N LYS A 7 -18.35 -14.84 18.23
CA LYS A 7 -18.93 -14.92 16.92
C LYS A 7 -18.63 -13.65 16.17
N LYS A 8 -18.27 -13.79 14.93
CA LYS A 8 -18.05 -12.62 14.09
C LYS A 8 -19.37 -11.89 13.93
N LYS A 9 -19.38 -10.60 14.25
CA LYS A 9 -20.52 -9.77 13.95
C LYS A 9 -20.73 -9.80 12.46
N ALA A 10 -21.98 -9.82 12.03
CA ALA A 10 -22.30 -9.65 10.63
C ALA A 10 -21.80 -8.27 10.19
N LEU A 11 -21.12 -8.22 9.06
CA LEU A 11 -20.63 -6.94 8.53
C LEU A 11 -21.81 -6.16 7.96
N GLU A 12 -21.81 -4.86 8.24
CA GLU A 12 -22.90 -3.99 7.82
C GLU A 12 -22.66 -3.31 6.47
N ALA A 13 -21.43 -3.38 5.94
CA ALA A 13 -21.05 -2.75 4.68
C ALA A 13 -21.40 -1.26 4.65
N THR A 14 -21.07 -0.56 5.72
CA THR A 14 -21.23 0.89 5.79
C THR A 14 -19.88 1.59 5.62
N ILE A 15 -19.91 2.85 5.21
CA ILE A 15 -18.69 3.64 5.08
C ILE A 15 -17.96 3.71 6.42
N GLU A 16 -18.68 3.90 7.52
CA GLU A 16 -18.10 3.98 8.84
C GLU A 16 -17.37 2.69 9.23
N GLU A 17 -18.00 1.55 9.03
CA GLU A 17 -17.40 0.26 9.33
C GLU A 17 -16.16 0.01 8.47
N MET A 18 -16.25 0.32 7.18
CA MET A 18 -15.13 0.18 6.25
C MET A 18 -13.94 1.07 6.63
N ARG A 19 -14.22 2.29 7.07
CA ARG A 19 -13.19 3.19 7.58
C ARG A 19 -12.51 2.63 8.83
N ASN A 20 -13.30 2.07 9.73
CA ASN A 20 -12.75 1.50 10.96
C ASN A 20 -11.82 0.31 10.66
N PHE A 21 -12.20 -0.55 9.74
CA PHE A 21 -11.32 -1.65 9.29
C PHE A 21 -10.08 -1.11 8.59
N SER A 22 -10.25 -0.05 7.79
CA SER A 22 -9.13 0.58 7.10
C SER A 22 -8.12 1.15 8.08
N PHE A 23 -8.58 1.86 9.10
CA PHE A 23 -7.66 2.40 10.11
C PHE A 23 -6.94 1.31 10.88
N ALA A 24 -7.63 0.23 11.22
CA ALA A 24 -7.00 -0.91 11.89
C ALA A 24 -5.91 -1.53 11.00
N TYR A 25 -6.18 -1.64 9.71
CA TYR A 25 -5.22 -2.18 8.75
C TYR A 25 -4.02 -1.25 8.56
N LEU A 26 -4.28 0.07 8.46
CA LEU A 26 -3.22 1.06 8.33
C LEU A 26 -2.33 1.12 9.55
N ASP A 27 -2.90 0.84 10.73
CA ASP A 27 -2.14 0.83 11.97
C ASP A 27 -1.12 -0.30 12.01
N LYS A 28 -1.43 -1.43 11.39
CA LYS A 28 -0.54 -2.59 11.35
C LYS A 28 0.40 -2.60 10.14
N TYR A 29 -0.07 -2.12 9.02
CA TYR A 29 0.62 -2.21 7.74
C TYR A 29 0.65 -0.85 7.08
N ALA A 30 1.63 -0.63 6.22
CA ALA A 30 1.67 0.58 5.41
C ALA A 30 1.33 0.18 3.96
N PRO A 31 0.05 -0.02 3.64
CA PRO A 31 -0.34 -0.56 2.35
C PRO A 31 -0.39 0.48 1.25
N SER A 32 -0.32 0.01 -0.01
CA SER A 32 -0.70 0.82 -1.15
C SER A 32 -2.22 0.91 -1.20
N LYS A 33 -2.72 1.84 -2.00
CA LYS A 33 -4.16 2.00 -2.20
C LYS A 33 -4.80 0.69 -2.68
N GLN A 34 -4.16 0.02 -3.63
CA GLN A 34 -4.64 -1.25 -4.17
C GLN A 34 -4.65 -2.36 -3.12
N GLN A 35 -3.65 -2.42 -2.26
CA GLN A 35 -3.59 -3.41 -1.18
C GLN A 35 -4.74 -3.22 -0.20
N LEU A 36 -5.04 -1.98 0.17
CA LEU A 36 -6.16 -1.69 1.06
C LEU A 36 -7.48 -2.06 0.41
N LYS A 37 -7.65 -1.72 -0.87
CA LYS A 37 -8.85 -2.08 -1.61
C LYS A 37 -9.04 -3.59 -1.65
N THR A 38 -7.99 -4.34 -1.94
CA THR A 38 -8.03 -5.80 -1.98
C THR A 38 -8.40 -6.38 -0.62
N TYR A 39 -7.83 -5.84 0.45
CA TYR A 39 -8.15 -6.27 1.81
C TYR A 39 -9.65 -6.08 2.11
N LEU A 40 -10.18 -4.90 1.82
CA LEU A 40 -11.59 -4.61 2.08
C LEU A 40 -12.51 -5.47 1.22
N LEU A 41 -12.18 -5.64 -0.05
CA LEU A 41 -12.97 -6.49 -0.94
C LEU A 41 -13.04 -7.93 -0.45
N LYS A 42 -11.88 -8.48 -0.08
CA LYS A 42 -11.85 -9.86 0.44
C LYS A 42 -12.68 -10.00 1.70
N LYS A 43 -12.59 -9.02 2.59
CA LYS A 43 -13.29 -9.05 3.86
C LYS A 43 -14.82 -9.03 3.66
N TYR A 44 -15.29 -8.13 2.82
CA TYR A 44 -16.74 -7.97 2.61
C TYR A 44 -17.34 -9.02 1.68
N LEU A 45 -16.62 -9.44 0.66
CA LEU A 45 -17.11 -10.48 -0.23
C LEU A 45 -17.16 -11.84 0.44
N LYS A 46 -16.26 -12.10 1.39
CA LYS A 46 -16.28 -13.34 2.14
C LYS A 46 -17.43 -13.42 3.14
N SER A 47 -17.90 -12.28 3.64
CA SER A 47 -18.88 -12.26 4.71
C SER A 47 -20.29 -12.60 4.24
N SER A 48 -20.52 -12.70 2.94
CA SER A 48 -21.83 -13.09 2.38
C SER A 48 -22.99 -12.28 2.94
N ILE A 49 -22.95 -10.97 2.76
CA ILE A 49 -24.04 -10.10 3.16
C ILE A 49 -25.13 -10.23 2.11
N PRO A 50 -26.26 -10.88 2.41
CA PRO A 50 -27.25 -11.21 1.39
C PRO A 50 -28.01 -10.01 0.84
N THR A 51 -28.01 -8.91 1.57
CA THR A 51 -28.78 -7.73 1.19
C THR A 51 -27.98 -6.71 0.38
N VAL A 52 -26.69 -6.91 0.22
CA VAL A 52 -25.84 -5.93 -0.44
C VAL A 52 -25.18 -6.55 -1.66
N LYS A 53 -25.30 -5.90 -2.81
CA LYS A 53 -24.71 -6.39 -4.06
C LYS A 53 -23.21 -6.12 -4.06
N LYS A 54 -22.45 -6.98 -4.74
CA LYS A 54 -21.01 -6.80 -4.90
C LYS A 54 -20.64 -5.44 -5.48
N LYS A 55 -21.43 -4.96 -6.42
CA LYS A 55 -21.22 -3.65 -7.04
C LYS A 55 -21.31 -2.53 -6.01
N ASP A 56 -22.31 -2.60 -5.13
CA ASP A 56 -22.51 -1.58 -4.09
C ASP A 56 -21.38 -1.60 -3.08
N ILE A 57 -20.90 -2.78 -2.73
CA ILE A 57 -19.75 -2.93 -1.84
C ILE A 57 -18.52 -2.29 -2.45
N SER A 58 -18.27 -2.56 -3.73
CA SER A 58 -17.12 -1.99 -4.44
C SER A 58 -17.20 -0.47 -4.50
N GLU A 59 -18.37 0.09 -4.76
CA GLU A 59 -18.57 1.54 -4.79
C GLU A 59 -18.30 2.18 -3.43
N LEU A 60 -18.79 1.56 -2.36
CA LEU A 60 -18.55 2.06 -1.01
C LEU A 60 -17.07 2.01 -0.64
N ILE A 61 -16.40 0.93 -1.01
CA ILE A 61 -14.95 0.79 -0.77
C ILE A 61 -14.19 1.87 -1.51
N ASN A 62 -14.55 2.15 -2.75
CA ASN A 62 -13.90 3.20 -3.52
C ASN A 62 -14.09 4.57 -2.87
N LEU A 63 -15.28 4.85 -2.35
CA LEU A 63 -15.55 6.10 -1.64
C LEU A 63 -14.68 6.24 -0.39
N VAL A 64 -14.54 5.16 0.37
CA VAL A 64 -13.71 5.16 1.58
C VAL A 64 -12.25 5.42 1.22
N ILE A 65 -11.76 4.74 0.17
CA ILE A 65 -10.37 4.89 -0.25
C ILE A 65 -10.11 6.31 -0.75
N GLU A 66 -11.03 6.90 -1.53
CA GLU A 66 -10.90 8.28 -1.97
C GLU A 66 -10.84 9.25 -0.80
N ASP A 67 -11.67 9.04 0.21
CA ASP A 67 -11.68 9.88 1.41
C ASP A 67 -10.36 9.77 2.17
N LEU A 68 -9.85 8.55 2.33
CA LEU A 68 -8.57 8.33 3.02
C LEU A 68 -7.41 8.94 2.23
N GLU A 69 -7.49 8.93 0.91
CA GLU A 69 -6.47 9.55 0.07
C GLU A 69 -6.51 11.06 0.20
N LYS A 70 -7.71 11.65 0.19
CA LYS A 70 -7.87 13.11 0.36
C LYS A 70 -7.37 13.59 1.72
N THR A 71 -7.60 12.80 2.76
CA THR A 71 -7.15 13.15 4.11
C THR A 71 -5.72 12.71 4.38
N LYS A 72 -5.05 12.15 3.39
CA LYS A 72 -3.64 11.73 3.43
C LYS A 72 -3.34 10.60 4.42
N PHE A 73 -4.33 9.82 4.80
CA PHE A 73 -4.10 8.60 5.56
C PHE A 73 -3.50 7.51 4.69
N ILE A 74 -3.71 7.58 3.37
CA ILE A 74 -3.12 6.66 2.42
C ILE A 74 -2.58 7.46 1.24
N SER A 75 -1.40 7.10 0.74
CA SER A 75 -0.77 7.79 -0.37
C SER A 75 0.13 6.83 -1.13
N ASP A 76 -0.20 6.59 -2.39
CA ASP A 76 0.63 5.76 -3.25
C ASP A 76 1.96 6.42 -3.56
N LYS A 77 2.00 7.75 -3.57
CA LYS A 77 3.25 8.49 -3.73
C LYS A 77 4.20 8.18 -2.56
N PHE A 78 3.72 8.34 -1.35
CA PHE A 78 4.51 8.05 -0.15
C PHE A 78 4.89 6.57 -0.09
N TYR A 79 3.94 5.68 -0.40
CA TYR A 79 4.19 4.26 -0.43
C TYR A 79 5.34 3.92 -1.40
N SER A 80 5.26 4.46 -2.61
CA SER A 80 6.26 4.22 -3.65
C SER A 80 7.65 4.68 -3.22
N GLU A 81 7.73 5.89 -2.67
CA GLU A 81 8.99 6.44 -2.21
C GLU A 81 9.60 5.65 -1.07
N SER A 82 8.78 5.27 -0.09
CA SER A 82 9.24 4.48 1.06
C SER A 82 9.72 3.09 0.66
N LYS A 83 8.97 2.41 -0.20
CA LYS A 83 9.34 1.07 -0.66
C LYS A 83 10.56 1.10 -1.54
N ALA A 84 10.65 2.08 -2.44
CA ALA A 84 11.81 2.25 -3.29
C ALA A 84 13.06 2.47 -2.46
N LYS A 85 12.99 3.34 -1.45
CA LYS A 85 14.11 3.60 -0.56
C LYS A 85 14.56 2.32 0.17
N SER A 86 13.60 1.56 0.68
CA SER A 86 13.89 0.30 1.36
C SER A 86 14.55 -0.73 0.42
N LEU A 87 14.04 -0.83 -0.81
CA LEU A 87 14.59 -1.77 -1.80
C LEU A 87 15.98 -1.37 -2.26
N ILE A 88 16.24 -0.06 -2.41
CA ILE A 88 17.58 0.42 -2.74
C ILE A 88 18.56 0.07 -1.63
N GLN A 89 18.18 0.24 -0.39
CA GLN A 89 19.01 -0.12 0.74
C GLN A 89 19.35 -1.60 0.76
N ARG A 90 18.48 -2.44 0.20
CA ARG A 90 18.72 -3.87 0.04
C ARG A 90 19.52 -4.22 -1.21
N GLY A 91 19.87 -3.24 -2.02
CA GLY A 91 20.62 -3.47 -3.24
C GLY A 91 19.80 -3.86 -4.45
N SER A 92 18.50 -3.61 -4.43
CA SER A 92 17.64 -3.96 -5.55
C SER A 92 17.87 -3.04 -6.75
N SER A 93 17.78 -3.60 -7.96
CA SER A 93 17.91 -2.83 -9.19
C SER A 93 16.66 -1.98 -9.43
N ILE A 94 16.79 -0.97 -10.28
CA ILE A 94 15.67 -0.12 -10.68
C ILE A 94 14.55 -0.95 -11.31
N ASN A 95 14.89 -1.89 -12.16
CA ASN A 95 13.88 -2.77 -12.79
C ASN A 95 13.11 -3.58 -11.75
N LYS A 96 13.80 -4.09 -10.75
CA LYS A 96 13.17 -4.83 -9.67
C LYS A 96 12.22 -3.96 -8.86
N ILE A 97 12.62 -2.72 -8.60
CA ILE A 97 11.77 -1.74 -7.91
C ILE A 97 10.52 -1.43 -8.73
N LYS A 98 10.68 -1.19 -10.04
CA LYS A 98 9.55 -0.96 -10.94
C LYS A 98 8.57 -2.13 -10.91
N ASN A 99 9.06 -3.34 -11.05
CA ASN A 99 8.23 -4.53 -11.06
C ASN A 99 7.52 -4.73 -9.72
N TYR A 100 8.19 -4.45 -8.63
CA TYR A 100 7.59 -4.52 -7.30
C TYR A 100 6.41 -3.54 -7.19
N LEU A 101 6.61 -2.29 -7.61
CA LEU A 101 5.56 -1.27 -7.53
C LEU A 101 4.38 -1.62 -8.44
N ILE A 102 4.66 -2.14 -9.63
CA ILE A 102 3.60 -2.61 -10.53
C ILE A 102 2.79 -3.71 -9.86
N SER A 103 3.44 -4.65 -9.19
CA SER A 103 2.77 -5.75 -8.52
C SER A 103 1.86 -5.28 -7.37
N LYS A 104 2.14 -4.12 -6.82
CA LYS A 104 1.33 -3.53 -5.74
C LYS A 104 0.24 -2.59 -6.24
N GLY A 105 0.06 -2.53 -7.56
CA GLY A 105 -1.00 -1.73 -8.15
C GLY A 105 -0.72 -0.24 -8.21
N ILE A 106 0.55 0.15 -8.17
CA ILE A 106 0.91 1.55 -8.25
C ILE A 106 0.78 2.03 -9.69
N LYS A 107 0.21 3.21 -9.87
CA LYS A 107 0.04 3.80 -11.20
C LYS A 107 1.38 4.22 -11.80
N ASP A 108 1.45 4.16 -13.12
CA ASP A 108 2.67 4.43 -13.86
C ASP A 108 3.29 5.80 -13.55
N HIS A 109 2.47 6.83 -13.39
CA HIS A 109 3.01 8.17 -13.11
C HIS A 109 3.70 8.23 -11.74
N HIS A 110 3.22 7.53 -10.74
CA HIS A 110 3.90 7.46 -9.45
C HIS A 110 5.21 6.68 -9.55
N ILE A 111 5.20 5.60 -10.35
CA ILE A 111 6.40 4.81 -10.57
C ILE A 111 7.48 5.65 -11.25
N LYS A 112 7.09 6.37 -12.31
CA LYS A 112 8.01 7.24 -13.03
C LYS A 112 8.59 8.32 -12.15
N GLU A 113 7.76 8.99 -11.35
CA GLU A 113 8.22 10.01 -10.42
C GLU A 113 9.20 9.44 -9.40
N THR A 114 8.88 8.28 -8.85
CA THR A 114 9.73 7.61 -7.87
C THR A 114 11.08 7.24 -8.47
N ILE A 115 11.08 6.65 -9.66
CA ILE A 115 12.31 6.28 -10.36
C ILE A 115 13.15 7.51 -10.69
N ASN A 116 12.51 8.60 -11.14
CA ASN A 116 13.22 9.83 -11.43
C ASN A 116 13.89 10.41 -10.19
N LYS A 117 13.21 10.39 -9.06
CA LYS A 117 13.79 10.84 -7.79
C LYS A 117 14.99 10.00 -7.38
N ILE A 118 14.91 8.70 -7.59
CA ILE A 118 16.03 7.81 -7.30
C ILE A 118 17.22 8.16 -8.16
N LYS A 119 17.01 8.39 -9.46
CA LYS A 119 18.08 8.74 -10.38
C LYS A 119 18.71 10.09 -10.05
N GLU A 120 17.88 11.08 -9.72
CA GLU A 120 18.38 12.39 -9.31
C GLU A 120 19.21 12.31 -8.04
N ASN A 121 18.73 11.60 -7.03
CA ASN A 121 19.47 11.45 -5.79
C ASN A 121 20.73 10.62 -5.98
N ASN A 122 20.72 9.68 -6.91
CA ASN A 122 21.87 8.81 -7.12
C ASN A 122 22.98 9.43 -7.94
N GLU A 123 22.70 10.46 -8.74
CA GLU A 123 23.78 11.16 -9.43
C GLU A 123 24.82 11.70 -8.46
N ASP A 124 24.36 12.21 -7.30
CA ASP A 124 25.27 12.68 -6.27
C ASP A 124 25.71 11.57 -5.33
N GLN A 125 24.83 10.61 -5.05
CA GLN A 125 25.11 9.53 -4.09
C GLN A 125 25.88 8.37 -4.68
N ASP A 126 25.83 8.14 -5.98
CA ASP A 126 26.54 7.03 -6.62
C ASP A 126 28.04 7.13 -6.39
N PHE A 127 28.58 8.33 -6.40
CA PHE A 127 29.98 8.54 -6.13
C PHE A 127 30.33 8.05 -4.73
N PHE A 128 29.58 8.47 -3.72
CA PHE A 128 29.83 8.06 -2.34
C PHE A 128 29.53 6.58 -2.10
N SER A 129 28.47 6.06 -2.71
CA SER A 129 28.11 4.67 -2.58
C SER A 129 29.16 3.75 -3.21
N ALA A 130 29.69 4.14 -4.36
CA ALA A 130 30.75 3.38 -5.02
C ALA A 130 32.00 3.33 -4.14
N ILE A 131 32.36 4.45 -3.51
CA ILE A 131 33.51 4.48 -2.60
C ILE A 131 33.28 3.56 -1.40
N LYS A 132 32.10 3.60 -0.80
CA LYS A 132 31.77 2.72 0.34
C LYS A 132 31.85 1.25 -0.03
N VAL A 133 31.30 0.87 -1.18
CA VAL A 133 31.32 -0.50 -1.66
C VAL A 133 32.76 -0.96 -1.91
N CYS A 134 33.56 -0.10 -2.55
CA CYS A 134 34.96 -0.40 -2.79
C CYS A 134 35.73 -0.62 -1.48
N LYS A 135 35.50 0.23 -0.50
CA LYS A 135 36.14 0.09 0.81
C LYS A 135 35.74 -1.21 1.51
N LYS A 136 34.47 -1.58 1.46
CA LYS A 136 33.99 -2.83 2.04
C LYS A 136 34.58 -4.03 1.35
N LYS A 137 34.71 -4.01 0.04
CA LYS A 137 35.26 -5.13 -0.71
C LYS A 137 36.75 -5.33 -0.50
N ARG A 138 37.44 -4.29 -0.11
CA ARG A 138 38.88 -4.38 0.17
C ARG A 138 39.20 -5.02 1.51
N ILE A 139 38.22 -5.13 2.34
CA ILE A 139 38.33 -5.81 3.62
C ILE A 139 38.08 -7.29 3.45
#